data_4691642377d4d4e8ef56c754bdb4d642
#
_entry.id   4691642377d4d4e8ef56c754bdb4d642
#
_cell.length_a   1.000
_cell.length_b   1.000
_cell.length_c   1.000
_cell.angle_alpha   90.00
_cell.angle_beta   90.00
_cell.angle_gamma   90.00
#
_symmetry.space_group_name_H-M   'P 1'
#
loop_
_entity.id
_entity.type
_entity.pdbx_description
1 polymer ?
#
loop_
_entity_poly.entity_id
_entity_poly.type
_entity_poly.pdbx_seq_one_letter_code
_entity_poly.pdbx_strand_id
1 'polypeptide(L)'
;MNSLRSVIALTAISWLAIGTANAEFIGLDIGASHWSPGLNHGNTYSDSRSIDLVDDLQLEDPSRPSMVLILEHPIKALPNIKYRGYELDSSNRVTLDSNINFNGQTFSSGNKVTSTYDLSHNDIVLYYQLLNNRLNLDLGVDLKSFDGEISLAGDTSASVEVDETIPLFYLSARYDLPNSGFYVGANINANFIDLGLSESSAQDSTIMLGYDSGSGLGVEGGFKSFSLELDEVENLDKNLEYDGIFLNGYFNF
;
A
#
# COMPACT_ATOMS: atom_id res chain seq x y z
N MET A 1 -5.22 -14.04 24.60
CA MET A 1 -6.49 -13.27 24.61
C MET A 1 -6.82 -13.02 23.15
N ASN A 2 -7.95 -13.51 22.67
CA ASN A 2 -8.29 -13.59 21.25
C ASN A 2 -8.53 -12.20 20.66
N SER A 3 -7.69 -11.80 19.70
CA SER A 3 -7.97 -10.64 18.86
C SER A 3 -9.19 -10.94 17.99
N LEU A 4 -10.30 -10.25 18.27
CA LEU A 4 -11.43 -10.15 17.33
C LEU A 4 -10.94 -9.30 16.14
N ARG A 5 -10.33 -9.93 15.17
CA ARG A 5 -10.16 -9.29 13.85
C ARG A 5 -11.54 -9.28 13.20
N SER A 6 -12.14 -8.12 13.18
CA SER A 6 -13.47 -7.88 12.63
C SER A 6 -13.45 -8.14 11.13
N VAL A 7 -14.03 -9.26 10.74
CA VAL A 7 -14.57 -9.42 9.39
C VAL A 7 -15.67 -8.39 9.28
N ILE A 8 -15.40 -7.26 8.66
CA ILE A 8 -16.43 -6.32 8.23
C ILE A 8 -17.13 -6.99 7.07
N ALA A 9 -18.17 -7.73 7.41
CA ALA A 9 -19.06 -8.35 6.46
C ALA A 9 -19.72 -7.25 5.60
N LEU A 10 -19.63 -7.42 4.31
CA LEU A 10 -20.36 -6.70 3.26
C LEU A 10 -21.89 -6.84 3.45
N THR A 11 -22.49 -6.13 4.37
CA THR A 11 -23.95 -6.12 4.58
C THR A 11 -24.52 -4.71 4.71
N ALA A 12 -24.05 -3.76 3.91
CA ALA A 12 -24.63 -2.40 3.87
C ALA A 12 -24.78 -1.84 2.45
N ILE A 13 -25.07 -2.66 1.45
CA ILE A 13 -25.41 -2.18 0.11
C ILE A 13 -26.90 -2.50 -0.16
N SER A 14 -27.81 -1.88 0.56
CA SER A 14 -29.23 -2.00 0.22
C SER A 14 -30.12 -0.80 0.54
N TRP A 15 -29.58 0.39 0.71
CA TRP A 15 -30.42 1.59 0.89
C TRP A 15 -29.79 2.86 0.31
N LEU A 16 -29.61 2.92 -1.02
CA LEU A 16 -29.48 4.18 -1.74
C LEU A 16 -30.22 4.11 -3.06
N ALA A 17 -31.56 3.95 -2.96
CA ALA A 17 -32.45 4.36 -4.03
C ALA A 17 -32.55 5.88 -3.94
N ILE A 18 -31.62 6.60 -4.54
CA ILE A 18 -31.68 8.07 -4.66
C ILE A 18 -32.57 8.39 -5.85
N GLY A 19 -33.67 9.05 -5.55
CA GLY A 19 -34.59 9.59 -6.54
C GLY A 19 -33.87 10.56 -7.47
N THR A 20 -34.28 10.56 -8.73
CA THR A 20 -33.87 11.48 -9.78
C THR A 20 -34.14 12.95 -9.40
N ALA A 21 -33.12 13.60 -8.88
CA ALA A 21 -33.02 15.05 -8.88
C ALA A 21 -31.69 15.38 -9.58
N ASN A 22 -31.73 16.35 -10.53
CA ASN A 22 -30.56 16.85 -11.22
C ASN A 22 -29.56 17.48 -10.22
N ALA A 23 -28.82 16.66 -9.53
CA ALA A 23 -27.67 17.02 -8.72
C ALA A 23 -26.43 16.62 -9.49
N GLU A 24 -25.46 17.50 -9.57
CA GLU A 24 -24.12 17.17 -10.02
C GLU A 24 -23.67 15.95 -9.22
N PHE A 25 -23.38 14.84 -9.92
CA PHE A 25 -23.28 13.53 -9.31
C PHE A 25 -22.08 13.41 -8.37
N ILE A 26 -22.29 12.78 -7.23
CA ILE A 26 -21.22 12.16 -6.45
C ILE A 26 -20.81 10.91 -7.22
N GLY A 27 -19.56 10.85 -7.67
CA GLY A 27 -18.95 9.65 -8.24
C GLY A 27 -18.48 8.73 -7.11
N LEU A 28 -18.79 7.47 -7.21
CA LEU A 28 -18.31 6.45 -6.29
C LEU A 28 -17.70 5.31 -7.10
N ASP A 29 -16.39 5.07 -6.91
CA ASP A 29 -15.70 3.91 -7.47
C ASP A 29 -15.37 2.93 -6.36
N ILE A 30 -15.65 1.66 -6.62
CA ILE A 30 -15.30 0.55 -5.74
C ILE A 30 -14.47 -0.44 -6.55
N GLY A 31 -13.28 -0.75 -6.08
CA GLY A 31 -12.39 -1.68 -6.75
C GLY A 31 -11.75 -2.68 -5.81
N ALA A 32 -11.36 -3.80 -6.39
CA ALA A 32 -10.49 -4.79 -5.77
C ALA A 32 -9.29 -5.02 -6.66
N SER A 33 -8.13 -5.01 -6.05
CA SER A 33 -6.86 -5.20 -6.72
C SER A 33 -6.14 -6.43 -6.17
N HIS A 34 -5.39 -7.07 -7.01
CA HIS A 34 -4.43 -8.09 -6.62
C HIS A 34 -3.06 -7.65 -7.09
N TRP A 35 -2.14 -7.47 -6.15
CA TRP A 35 -0.75 -7.14 -6.41
C TRP A 35 0.11 -8.34 -6.04
N SER A 36 1.07 -8.67 -6.90
CA SER A 36 2.05 -9.73 -6.68
C SER A 36 3.44 -9.10 -6.64
N PRO A 37 3.82 -8.52 -5.50
CA PRO A 37 5.15 -7.93 -5.34
C PRO A 37 6.20 -9.00 -5.10
N GLY A 38 7.41 -8.81 -5.67
CA GLY A 38 8.63 -9.45 -5.24
C GLY A 38 9.40 -8.51 -4.30
N LEU A 39 9.93 -9.03 -3.20
CA LEU A 39 10.85 -8.29 -2.34
C LEU A 39 12.23 -8.28 -2.98
N ASN A 40 12.60 -7.17 -3.62
CA ASN A 40 13.89 -7.06 -4.33
C ASN A 40 15.04 -6.71 -3.40
N HIS A 41 14.79 -5.86 -2.41
CA HIS A 41 15.73 -5.48 -1.37
C HIS A 41 15.00 -5.34 -0.04
N GLY A 42 15.56 -5.93 0.99
CA GLY A 42 15.09 -5.77 2.34
C GLY A 42 16.26 -5.92 3.30
N ASN A 43 16.75 -4.80 3.82
CA ASN A 43 17.78 -4.82 4.86
C ASN A 43 17.20 -4.23 6.13
N THR A 44 17.46 -4.91 7.25
CA THR A 44 17.22 -4.37 8.57
C THR A 44 18.55 -4.37 9.32
N TYR A 45 18.86 -3.27 9.99
CA TYR A 45 20.09 -3.16 10.76
C TYR A 45 19.75 -3.33 12.24
N SER A 46 20.49 -4.19 12.92
CA SER A 46 20.42 -4.34 14.36
C SER A 46 21.83 -4.40 14.94
N ASP A 47 22.15 -3.49 15.85
CA ASP A 47 23.36 -3.45 16.70
C ASP A 47 24.73 -3.59 16.04
N SER A 48 24.86 -3.56 14.72
CA SER A 48 26.13 -3.58 13.97
C SER A 48 26.19 -4.53 12.76
N ARG A 49 25.12 -5.23 12.42
CA ARG A 49 25.04 -6.09 11.24
C ARG A 49 23.74 -5.88 10.49
N SER A 50 23.83 -5.72 9.17
CA SER A 50 22.66 -5.81 8.30
C SER A 50 22.11 -7.25 8.32
N ILE A 51 20.82 -7.39 8.52
CA ILE A 51 20.08 -8.63 8.34
C ILE A 51 19.38 -8.52 6.98
N ASP A 52 19.69 -9.40 6.06
CA ASP A 52 19.01 -9.48 4.79
C ASP A 52 17.73 -10.30 4.95
N LEU A 53 16.59 -9.70 4.60
CA LEU A 53 15.29 -10.33 4.79
C LEU A 53 15.04 -11.45 3.79
N VAL A 54 15.66 -11.37 2.61
CA VAL A 54 15.54 -12.40 1.57
C VAL A 54 16.56 -13.52 1.82
N ASP A 55 17.81 -13.17 2.02
CA ASP A 55 18.88 -14.17 2.13
C ASP A 55 18.96 -14.80 3.53
N ASP A 56 18.90 -14.00 4.61
CA ASP A 56 19.03 -14.51 5.99
C ASP A 56 17.71 -15.07 6.53
N LEU A 57 16.56 -14.47 6.20
CA LEU A 57 15.23 -14.84 6.73
C LEU A 57 14.34 -15.56 5.73
N GLN A 58 14.72 -15.59 4.44
CA GLN A 58 14.01 -16.27 3.36
C GLN A 58 12.50 -15.93 3.35
N LEU A 59 12.19 -14.64 3.54
CA LEU A 59 10.79 -14.19 3.50
C LEU A 59 10.23 -14.39 2.09
N GLU A 60 9.02 -14.93 2.03
CA GLU A 60 8.30 -15.14 0.78
C GLU A 60 7.63 -13.85 0.31
N ASP A 61 7.44 -13.74 -1.01
CA ASP A 61 6.76 -12.62 -1.62
C ASP A 61 5.30 -12.54 -1.14
N PRO A 62 4.85 -11.45 -0.54
CA PRO A 62 3.46 -11.28 -0.17
C PRO A 62 2.61 -11.09 -1.44
N SER A 63 1.55 -11.85 -1.57
CA SER A 63 0.59 -11.71 -2.67
C SER A 63 -0.81 -11.69 -2.09
N ARG A 64 -1.39 -10.50 -1.96
CA ARG A 64 -2.65 -10.28 -1.26
C ARG A 64 -3.61 -9.39 -2.05
N PRO A 65 -4.91 -9.57 -1.86
CA PRO A 65 -5.88 -8.63 -2.39
C PRO A 65 -5.82 -7.30 -1.63
N SER A 66 -6.10 -6.23 -2.35
CA SER A 66 -6.30 -4.89 -1.80
C SER A 66 -7.64 -4.33 -2.24
N MET A 67 -8.12 -3.32 -1.52
CA MET A 67 -9.39 -2.65 -1.80
C MET A 67 -9.13 -1.18 -2.12
N VAL A 68 -9.90 -0.66 -3.06
CA VAL A 68 -9.89 0.76 -3.45
C VAL A 68 -11.31 1.31 -3.39
N LEU A 69 -11.46 2.46 -2.74
CA LEU A 69 -12.69 3.25 -2.74
C LEU A 69 -12.35 4.67 -3.16
N ILE A 70 -13.10 5.23 -4.11
CA ILE A 70 -12.93 6.62 -4.55
C ILE A 70 -14.27 7.32 -4.41
N LEU A 71 -14.26 8.47 -3.78
CA LEU A 71 -15.40 9.38 -3.66
C LEU A 71 -15.05 10.71 -4.31
N GLU A 72 -15.72 11.01 -5.40
CA GLU A 72 -15.63 12.29 -6.09
C GLU A 72 -16.90 13.11 -5.87
N HIS A 73 -16.76 14.42 -5.78
CA HIS A 73 -17.88 15.30 -5.55
C HIS A 73 -17.75 16.63 -6.31
N PRO A 74 -18.87 17.32 -6.61
CA PRO A 74 -18.86 18.54 -7.43
C PRO A 74 -18.42 19.79 -6.67
N ILE A 75 -18.17 19.72 -5.37
CA ILE A 75 -17.83 20.89 -4.53
C ILE A 75 -16.35 21.23 -4.70
N LYS A 76 -16.03 22.17 -5.58
CA LYS A 76 -14.66 22.53 -5.96
C LYS A 76 -13.75 22.97 -4.81
N ALA A 77 -14.31 23.40 -3.68
CA ALA A 77 -13.55 23.85 -2.51
C ALA A 77 -13.07 22.69 -1.62
N LEU A 78 -13.62 21.49 -1.80
CA LEU A 78 -13.27 20.31 -1.02
C LEU A 78 -12.46 19.33 -1.90
N PRO A 79 -11.48 18.63 -1.34
CA PRO A 79 -10.76 17.58 -2.06
C PRO A 79 -11.63 16.33 -2.22
N ASN A 80 -11.47 15.62 -3.32
CA ASN A 80 -11.96 14.26 -3.47
C ASN A 80 -11.18 13.32 -2.54
N ILE A 81 -11.72 12.15 -2.27
CA ILE A 81 -11.15 11.19 -1.33
C ILE A 81 -10.94 9.85 -2.05
N LYS A 82 -9.74 9.31 -1.91
CA LYS A 82 -9.43 7.93 -2.30
C LYS A 82 -8.91 7.18 -1.07
N TYR A 83 -9.46 6.02 -0.82
CA TYR A 83 -8.97 5.08 0.18
C TYR A 83 -8.42 3.84 -0.50
N ARG A 84 -7.27 3.35 -0.03
CA ARG A 84 -6.67 2.08 -0.43
C ARG A 84 -6.24 1.32 0.81
N GLY A 85 -6.61 0.05 0.90
CA GLY A 85 -6.14 -0.84 1.95
C GLY A 85 -5.28 -1.94 1.34
N TYR A 86 -4.06 -2.09 1.85
CA TYR A 86 -3.12 -3.12 1.43
C TYR A 86 -2.81 -4.07 2.56
N GLU A 87 -2.89 -5.38 2.28
CA GLU A 87 -2.29 -6.41 3.12
C GLU A 87 -0.90 -6.71 2.56
N LEU A 88 0.15 -6.50 3.36
CA LEU A 88 1.54 -6.72 3.00
C LEU A 88 2.23 -7.45 4.15
N ASP A 89 1.88 -8.72 4.32
CA ASP A 89 2.39 -9.59 5.37
C ASP A 89 3.09 -10.82 4.80
N SER A 90 4.19 -11.20 5.42
CA SER A 90 4.94 -12.41 5.09
C SER A 90 5.45 -13.06 6.37
N SER A 91 5.50 -14.39 6.38
CA SER A 91 6.07 -15.14 7.50
C SER A 91 6.75 -16.40 6.99
N ASN A 92 7.98 -16.64 7.46
CA ASN A 92 8.71 -17.85 7.11
C ASN A 92 9.43 -18.44 8.32
N ARG A 93 9.74 -19.73 8.23
CA ARG A 93 10.51 -20.45 9.25
C ARG A 93 11.81 -20.95 8.67
N VAL A 94 12.91 -20.43 9.15
CA VAL A 94 14.25 -20.72 8.67
C VAL A 94 15.15 -21.24 9.79
N THR A 95 16.21 -21.98 9.43
CA THR A 95 17.32 -22.27 10.33
C THR A 95 18.42 -21.26 10.06
N LEU A 96 18.83 -20.51 11.08
CA LEU A 96 19.82 -19.45 10.93
C LEU A 96 21.20 -20.01 10.61
N ASP A 97 21.83 -19.49 9.56
CA ASP A 97 23.21 -19.81 9.19
C ASP A 97 24.25 -19.08 10.06
N SER A 98 23.86 -17.95 10.64
CA SER A 98 24.70 -17.10 11.49
C SER A 98 23.92 -16.54 12.66
N ASN A 99 24.63 -15.99 13.67
CA ASN A 99 23.98 -15.28 14.77
C ASN A 99 23.34 -14.00 14.26
N ILE A 100 22.11 -13.76 14.70
CA ILE A 100 21.35 -12.54 14.44
C ILE A 100 21.03 -11.85 15.78
N ASN A 101 21.31 -10.57 15.88
CA ASN A 101 20.81 -9.73 16.97
C ASN A 101 19.62 -8.94 16.43
N PHE A 102 18.48 -9.04 17.10
CA PHE A 102 17.26 -8.35 16.72
C PHE A 102 16.58 -7.82 17.97
N ASN A 103 16.37 -6.52 18.04
CA ASN A 103 15.77 -5.78 19.15
C ASN A 103 16.32 -6.22 20.52
N GLY A 104 17.67 -6.20 20.68
CA GLY A 104 18.36 -6.55 21.94
C GLY A 104 18.38 -8.03 22.27
N GLN A 105 17.86 -8.92 21.43
CA GLN A 105 17.90 -10.37 21.60
C GLN A 105 18.86 -11.01 20.58
N THR A 106 19.64 -11.98 21.04
CA THR A 106 20.53 -12.75 20.16
C THR A 106 19.91 -14.09 19.80
N PHE A 107 19.76 -14.34 18.52
CA PHE A 107 19.35 -15.62 17.94
C PHE A 107 20.58 -16.32 17.40
N SER A 108 20.88 -17.51 17.93
CA SER A 108 22.13 -18.21 17.59
C SER A 108 22.02 -18.97 16.26
N SER A 109 23.15 -19.06 15.56
CA SER A 109 23.30 -19.96 14.39
C SER A 109 22.87 -21.38 14.73
N GLY A 110 22.19 -22.03 13.79
CA GLY A 110 21.61 -23.36 13.96
C GLY A 110 20.24 -23.39 14.62
N ASN A 111 19.76 -22.29 15.21
CA ASN A 111 18.41 -22.20 15.76
C ASN A 111 17.37 -22.05 14.65
N LYS A 112 16.20 -22.64 14.88
CA LYS A 112 15.02 -22.43 14.03
C LYS A 112 14.27 -21.23 14.54
N VAL A 113 14.09 -20.24 13.66
CA VAL A 113 13.30 -19.04 13.94
C VAL A 113 12.14 -18.92 12.97
N THR A 114 11.04 -18.40 13.44
CA THR A 114 9.95 -17.91 12.60
C THR A 114 10.09 -16.40 12.55
N SER A 115 10.27 -15.87 11.36
CA SER A 115 10.24 -14.44 11.07
C SER A 115 8.86 -14.05 10.58
N THR A 116 8.35 -12.92 11.03
CA THR A 116 7.10 -12.33 10.55
C THR A 116 7.35 -10.87 10.24
N TYR A 117 6.87 -10.48 9.08
CA TYR A 117 6.84 -9.11 8.59
C TYR A 117 5.41 -8.75 8.27
N ASP A 118 4.86 -7.77 8.95
CA ASP A 118 3.55 -7.18 8.65
C ASP A 118 3.75 -5.68 8.41
N LEU A 119 3.66 -5.27 7.16
CA LEU A 119 3.70 -3.88 6.70
C LEU A 119 2.39 -3.50 6.02
N SER A 120 1.31 -4.15 6.42
CA SER A 120 -0.03 -3.79 5.98
C SER A 120 -0.32 -2.33 6.29
N HIS A 121 -0.91 -1.64 5.35
CA HIS A 121 -1.12 -0.19 5.47
C HIS A 121 -2.40 0.27 4.80
N ASN A 122 -2.83 1.46 5.22
CA ASN A 122 -3.97 2.15 4.63
C ASN A 122 -3.52 3.50 4.10
N ASP A 123 -3.97 3.83 2.90
CA ASP A 123 -3.76 5.13 2.28
C ASP A 123 -5.07 5.93 2.28
N ILE A 124 -5.02 7.16 2.75
CA ILE A 124 -6.10 8.15 2.59
C ILE A 124 -5.57 9.28 1.74
N VAL A 125 -6.02 9.33 0.48
CA VAL A 125 -5.60 10.36 -0.47
C VAL A 125 -6.68 11.44 -0.54
N LEU A 126 -6.27 12.68 -0.29
CA LEU A 126 -7.08 13.88 -0.50
C LEU A 126 -6.54 14.61 -1.74
N TYR A 127 -7.36 14.73 -2.79
CA TYR A 127 -6.86 15.24 -4.07
C TYR A 127 -7.85 16.16 -4.78
N TYR A 128 -7.30 17.00 -5.65
CA TYR A 128 -8.05 17.84 -6.58
C TYR A 128 -7.79 17.41 -8.02
N GLN A 129 -8.85 17.34 -8.82
CA GLN A 129 -8.75 17.19 -10.26
C GLN A 129 -8.37 18.52 -10.90
N LEU A 130 -7.13 18.63 -11.37
CA LEU A 130 -6.64 19.82 -12.08
C LEU A 130 -7.10 19.84 -13.55
N LEU A 131 -7.16 18.66 -14.17
CA LEU A 131 -7.68 18.44 -15.51
C LEU A 131 -8.65 17.26 -15.47
N ASN A 132 -9.79 17.41 -16.12
CA ASN A 132 -10.81 16.37 -16.26
C ASN A 132 -11.36 16.38 -17.69
N ASN A 133 -10.61 15.82 -18.61
CA ASN A 133 -10.97 15.65 -20.00
C ASN A 133 -10.30 14.37 -20.53
N ARG A 134 -9.76 14.35 -21.76
CA ARG A 134 -8.98 13.19 -22.23
C ARG A 134 -7.69 12.96 -21.44
N LEU A 135 -7.13 14.02 -20.89
CA LEU A 135 -6.07 13.96 -19.90
C LEU A 135 -6.68 14.33 -18.56
N ASN A 136 -6.74 13.36 -17.64
CA ASN A 136 -7.09 13.58 -16.26
C ASN A 136 -5.79 13.76 -15.48
N LEU A 137 -5.73 14.78 -14.66
CA LEU A 137 -4.57 15.10 -13.83
C LEU A 137 -5.04 15.45 -12.43
N ASP A 138 -4.61 14.66 -11.46
CA ASP A 138 -4.95 14.82 -10.05
C ASP A 138 -3.71 15.16 -9.25
N LEU A 139 -3.84 16.06 -8.30
CA LEU A 139 -2.80 16.45 -7.36
C LEU A 139 -3.35 16.47 -5.94
N GLY A 140 -2.59 15.95 -4.99
CA GLY A 140 -3.06 15.86 -3.62
C GLY A 140 -2.00 15.46 -2.62
N VAL A 141 -2.50 14.97 -1.48
CA VAL A 141 -1.70 14.42 -0.37
C VAL A 141 -2.23 13.05 -0.04
N ASP A 142 -1.34 12.11 0.15
CA ASP A 142 -1.62 10.75 0.62
C ASP A 142 -1.10 10.63 2.06
N LEU A 143 -1.97 10.18 2.95
CA LEU A 143 -1.62 9.80 4.32
C LEU A 143 -1.53 8.27 4.36
N LYS A 144 -0.30 7.76 4.33
CA LYS A 144 0.00 6.34 4.37
C LYS A 144 0.25 5.92 5.82
N SER A 145 -0.67 5.12 6.39
CA SER A 145 -0.62 4.70 7.79
C SER A 145 -0.34 3.21 7.88
N PHE A 146 0.72 2.86 8.58
CA PHE A 146 1.12 1.51 8.93
C PHE A 146 0.62 1.17 10.33
N ASP A 147 0.19 -0.08 10.55
CA ASP A 147 -0.17 -0.68 11.84
C ASP A 147 0.25 -2.15 11.76
N GLY A 148 1.54 -2.38 11.92
CA GLY A 148 2.17 -3.66 11.68
C GLY A 148 3.20 -4.04 12.72
N GLU A 149 3.88 -5.18 12.50
CA GLU A 149 4.89 -5.72 13.39
C GLU A 149 5.96 -6.46 12.58
N ILE A 150 7.20 -6.31 13.02
CA ILE A 150 8.30 -7.16 12.58
C ILE A 150 8.74 -7.98 13.77
N SER A 151 8.75 -9.32 13.64
CA SER A 151 9.09 -10.20 14.76
C SER A 151 9.94 -11.40 14.35
N LEU A 152 10.78 -11.82 15.29
CA LEU A 152 11.53 -13.08 15.26
C LEU A 152 11.16 -13.90 16.47
N ALA A 153 10.76 -15.16 16.28
CA ALA A 153 10.39 -16.09 17.33
C ALA A 153 11.10 -17.43 17.17
N GLY A 154 11.81 -17.86 18.20
CA GLY A 154 12.53 -19.13 18.31
C GLY A 154 12.60 -19.58 19.76
N ASP A 155 13.80 -19.90 20.27
CA ASP A 155 14.01 -20.17 21.69
C ASP A 155 13.78 -18.90 22.53
N THR A 156 13.99 -17.75 21.94
CA THR A 156 13.62 -16.42 22.44
C THR A 156 12.69 -15.74 21.42
N SER A 157 12.11 -14.62 21.78
CA SER A 157 11.30 -13.80 20.86
C SER A 157 11.63 -12.33 21.02
N ALA A 158 11.58 -11.62 19.91
CA ALA A 158 11.69 -10.16 19.88
C ALA A 158 10.78 -9.63 18.77
N SER A 159 10.18 -8.46 18.99
CA SER A 159 9.35 -7.77 18.00
C SER A 159 9.56 -6.28 18.06
N VAL A 160 9.25 -5.63 16.94
CA VAL A 160 9.21 -4.18 16.79
C VAL A 160 7.88 -3.83 16.14
N GLU A 161 7.13 -2.95 16.78
CA GLU A 161 5.89 -2.41 16.23
C GLU A 161 6.22 -1.36 15.16
N VAL A 162 5.44 -1.34 14.08
CA VAL A 162 5.50 -0.35 13.01
C VAL A 162 4.16 0.40 13.00
N ASP A 163 4.05 1.43 13.84
CA ASP A 163 2.89 2.31 13.94
C ASP A 163 3.29 3.71 13.50
N GLU A 164 3.13 3.99 12.22
CA GLU A 164 3.59 5.23 11.63
C GLU A 164 2.64 5.74 10.54
N THR A 165 2.52 7.07 10.43
CA THR A 165 1.80 7.73 9.34
C THR A 165 2.73 8.65 8.57
N ILE A 166 2.97 8.33 7.30
CA ILE A 166 3.87 9.06 6.42
C ILE A 166 3.03 9.88 5.44
N PRO A 167 3.13 11.23 5.47
CA PRO A 167 2.49 12.10 4.49
C PRO A 167 3.29 12.13 3.19
N LEU A 168 2.63 11.86 2.06
CA LEU A 168 3.21 11.82 0.72
C LEU A 168 2.50 12.81 -0.19
N PHE A 169 3.21 13.37 -1.16
CA PHE A 169 2.58 14.04 -2.30
C PHE A 169 1.98 12.99 -3.23
N TYR A 170 0.76 13.23 -3.68
CA TYR A 170 0.05 12.42 -4.65
C TYR A 170 -0.04 13.14 -5.99
N LEU A 171 0.38 12.46 -7.04
CA LEU A 171 0.20 12.88 -8.43
C LEU A 171 -0.33 11.70 -9.24
N SER A 172 -1.41 11.90 -9.99
CA SER A 172 -1.97 10.92 -10.91
C SER A 172 -2.22 11.55 -12.27
N ALA A 173 -1.85 10.84 -13.31
CA ALA A 173 -2.15 11.21 -14.69
C ALA A 173 -2.76 10.02 -15.42
N ARG A 174 -3.87 10.26 -16.14
CA ARG A 174 -4.54 9.28 -16.97
C ARG A 174 -4.87 9.90 -18.33
N TYR A 175 -4.60 9.17 -19.41
CA TYR A 175 -4.95 9.59 -20.76
C TYR A 175 -5.87 8.57 -21.42
N ASP A 176 -7.11 9.01 -21.73
CA ASP A 176 -8.12 8.21 -22.40
C ASP A 176 -7.87 8.17 -23.90
N LEU A 177 -7.70 6.95 -24.45
CA LEU A 177 -7.44 6.74 -25.87
C LEU A 177 -8.69 7.04 -26.70
N PRO A 178 -8.58 7.88 -27.75
CA PRO A 178 -9.74 8.31 -28.52
C PRO A 178 -10.52 7.14 -29.12
N ASN A 179 -11.86 7.23 -29.07
CA ASN A 179 -12.81 6.28 -29.66
C ASN A 179 -12.61 4.82 -29.21
N SER A 180 -12.07 4.64 -28.02
CA SER A 180 -11.93 3.34 -27.39
C SER A 180 -12.27 3.46 -25.91
N GLY A 181 -12.50 2.37 -25.22
CA GLY A 181 -12.58 2.35 -23.77
C GLY A 181 -11.22 2.23 -23.09
N PHE A 182 -10.12 2.19 -23.84
CA PHE A 182 -8.79 2.02 -23.28
C PHE A 182 -8.21 3.34 -22.77
N TYR A 183 -7.40 3.24 -21.72
CA TYR A 183 -6.60 4.34 -21.20
C TYR A 183 -5.23 3.86 -20.74
N VAL A 184 -4.30 4.80 -20.64
CA VAL A 184 -3.01 4.60 -19.97
C VAL A 184 -2.89 5.56 -18.82
N GLY A 185 -2.22 5.17 -17.76
CA GLY A 185 -2.06 6.02 -16.58
C GLY A 185 -0.77 5.77 -15.83
N ALA A 186 -0.45 6.73 -14.98
CA ALA A 186 0.65 6.64 -14.03
C ALA A 186 0.29 7.38 -12.73
N ASN A 187 0.69 6.83 -11.60
CA ASN A 187 0.56 7.46 -10.29
C ASN A 187 1.92 7.47 -9.62
N ILE A 188 2.16 8.52 -8.82
CA ILE A 188 3.30 8.59 -7.91
C ILE A 188 2.85 9.21 -6.59
N ASN A 189 3.22 8.57 -5.49
CA ASN A 189 3.10 9.10 -4.13
C ASN A 189 4.52 9.09 -3.55
N ALA A 190 5.02 10.22 -3.12
CA ALA A 190 6.40 10.29 -2.60
C ALA A 190 6.63 11.49 -1.69
N ASN A 191 7.64 11.41 -0.85
CA ASN A 191 8.15 12.52 -0.07
C ASN A 191 9.06 13.39 -0.95
N PHE A 192 8.49 14.27 -1.77
CA PHE A 192 9.28 15.22 -2.56
C PHE A 192 9.81 16.41 -1.75
N ILE A 193 9.20 16.68 -0.60
CA ILE A 193 9.54 17.81 0.27
C ILE A 193 9.55 17.26 1.70
N ASP A 194 10.65 17.44 2.38
CA ASP A 194 10.72 17.20 3.81
C ASP A 194 9.90 18.28 4.54
N LEU A 195 8.78 17.85 5.10
CA LEU A 195 7.89 18.69 5.90
C LEU A 195 8.20 18.63 7.39
N GLY A 196 9.19 17.82 7.80
CA GLY A 196 9.53 17.57 9.20
C GLY A 196 8.39 16.90 9.99
N LEU A 197 7.50 16.17 9.31
CA LEU A 197 6.35 15.49 9.91
C LEU A 197 6.62 14.01 10.19
N SER A 198 7.62 13.43 9.55
CA SER A 198 8.13 12.08 9.76
C SER A 198 9.57 12.03 9.28
N GLU A 199 10.45 11.31 9.97
CA GLU A 199 11.81 11.02 9.51
C GLU A 199 11.80 9.86 8.51
N SER A 200 10.80 9.01 8.56
CA SER A 200 10.60 7.92 7.59
C SER A 200 10.13 8.43 6.23
N SER A 201 10.47 7.70 5.20
CA SER A 201 10.08 8.02 3.83
C SER A 201 9.45 6.84 3.11
N ALA A 202 8.52 7.12 2.20
CA ALA A 202 7.92 6.13 1.33
C ALA A 202 7.72 6.67 -0.07
N GLN A 203 7.79 5.76 -1.05
CA GLN A 203 7.45 6.07 -2.43
C GLN A 203 6.66 4.93 -3.05
N ASP A 204 5.52 5.27 -3.62
CA ASP A 204 4.72 4.40 -4.49
C ASP A 204 4.77 4.94 -5.91
N SER A 205 5.05 4.10 -6.89
CA SER A 205 4.90 4.44 -8.31
C SER A 205 4.16 3.34 -9.05
N THR A 206 3.27 3.72 -9.97
CA THR A 206 2.44 2.79 -10.73
C THR A 206 2.34 3.27 -12.16
N ILE A 207 2.47 2.33 -13.11
CA ILE A 207 2.09 2.54 -14.52
C ILE A 207 1.03 1.51 -14.89
N MET A 208 0.01 1.93 -15.66
CA MET A 208 -1.13 1.08 -15.95
C MET A 208 -1.69 1.25 -17.34
N LEU A 209 -2.29 0.18 -17.84
CA LEU A 209 -3.20 0.14 -18.95
C LEU A 209 -4.55 -0.33 -18.45
N GLY A 210 -5.61 0.35 -18.79
CA GLY A 210 -6.96 -0.02 -18.36
C GLY A 210 -7.97 0.04 -19.49
N TYR A 211 -9.15 -0.48 -19.18
CA TYR A 211 -10.32 -0.49 -20.06
C TYR A 211 -11.58 -0.21 -19.25
N ASP A 212 -12.35 0.80 -19.68
CA ASP A 212 -13.68 1.14 -19.19
C ASP A 212 -14.75 0.66 -20.17
N SER A 213 -15.70 -0.12 -19.68
CA SER A 213 -16.79 -0.70 -20.50
C SER A 213 -17.91 0.29 -20.61
N GLY A 214 -18.02 1.41 -20.59
CA GLY A 214 -19.19 2.31 -20.71
C GLY A 214 -20.44 1.94 -19.89
N SER A 215 -20.40 0.81 -19.17
CA SER A 215 -21.42 0.34 -18.22
C SER A 215 -21.02 0.51 -16.75
N GLY A 216 -19.93 1.22 -16.49
CA GLY A 216 -19.36 1.43 -15.16
C GLY A 216 -18.34 0.36 -14.74
N LEU A 217 -18.27 -0.78 -15.43
CA LEU A 217 -17.24 -1.78 -15.15
C LEU A 217 -15.92 -1.39 -15.81
N GLY A 218 -14.83 -1.47 -15.05
CA GLY A 218 -13.49 -1.27 -15.54
C GLY A 218 -12.51 -2.34 -15.05
N VAL A 219 -11.44 -2.49 -15.79
CA VAL A 219 -10.30 -3.33 -15.43
C VAL A 219 -9.02 -2.62 -15.81
N GLU A 220 -8.02 -2.71 -14.95
CA GLU A 220 -6.68 -2.18 -15.24
C GLU A 220 -5.62 -3.14 -14.72
N GLY A 221 -4.47 -3.10 -15.38
CA GLY A 221 -3.30 -3.86 -14.97
C GLY A 221 -2.03 -3.11 -15.33
N GLY A 222 -0.98 -3.43 -14.61
CA GLY A 222 0.28 -2.72 -14.80
C GLY A 222 1.36 -3.18 -13.85
N PHE A 223 2.29 -2.28 -13.61
CA PHE A 223 3.43 -2.49 -12.73
C PHE A 223 3.43 -1.45 -11.62
N LYS A 224 3.65 -1.92 -10.40
CA LYS A 224 3.76 -1.08 -9.21
C LYS A 224 5.10 -1.33 -8.54
N SER A 225 5.75 -0.24 -8.11
CA SER A 225 6.94 -0.22 -7.26
C SER A 225 6.62 0.50 -5.97
N PHE A 226 7.05 -0.06 -4.85
CA PHE A 226 6.91 0.51 -3.53
C PHE A 226 8.24 0.43 -2.79
N SER A 227 8.72 1.56 -2.29
CA SER A 227 9.88 1.65 -1.42
C SER A 227 9.51 2.30 -0.09
N LEU A 228 10.09 1.80 1.00
CA LEU A 228 9.86 2.26 2.35
C LEU A 228 11.19 2.33 3.10
N GLU A 229 11.47 3.49 3.68
CA GLU A 229 12.60 3.73 4.57
C GLU A 229 12.05 4.20 5.92
N LEU A 230 12.31 3.43 6.97
CA LEU A 230 11.81 3.67 8.32
C LEU A 230 12.98 4.05 9.22
N ASP A 231 13.06 5.32 9.63
CA ASP A 231 14.17 5.86 10.43
C ASP A 231 13.86 5.92 11.93
N GLU A 232 12.60 6.06 12.33
CA GLU A 232 12.22 6.27 13.73
C GLU A 232 11.91 4.98 14.52
N VAL A 233 11.97 3.81 13.90
CA VAL A 233 11.61 2.57 14.59
C VAL A 233 12.82 2.02 15.32
N GLU A 234 12.81 2.08 16.65
CA GLU A 234 13.87 1.72 17.60
C GLU A 234 14.92 0.72 17.08
N ASN A 235 16.16 1.21 16.84
CA ASN A 235 17.34 0.43 16.45
C ASN A 235 17.25 -0.36 15.13
N LEU A 236 16.45 0.06 14.18
CA LEU A 236 16.24 -0.60 12.92
C LEU A 236 16.16 0.39 11.76
N ASP A 237 17.29 0.64 11.09
CA ASP A 237 17.26 1.25 9.75
C ASP A 237 16.71 0.21 8.78
N LYS A 238 15.66 0.54 8.06
CA LYS A 238 14.99 -0.38 7.14
C LYS A 238 14.85 0.26 5.78
N ASN A 239 15.39 -0.39 4.80
CA ASN A 239 15.14 -0.06 3.41
C ASN A 239 14.50 -1.27 2.74
N LEU A 240 13.27 -1.10 2.30
CA LEU A 240 12.44 -2.15 1.71
C LEU A 240 12.00 -1.71 0.32
N GLU A 241 12.16 -2.59 -0.65
CA GLU A 241 11.75 -2.33 -2.03
C GLU A 241 10.97 -3.52 -2.59
N TYR A 242 9.75 -3.25 -3.00
CA TYR A 242 8.83 -4.21 -3.58
C TYR A 242 8.42 -3.77 -4.98
N ASP A 243 8.58 -4.65 -5.95
CA ASP A 243 8.14 -4.44 -7.32
C ASP A 243 7.26 -5.58 -7.80
N GLY A 244 6.24 -5.28 -8.59
CA GLY A 244 5.42 -6.35 -9.11
C GLY A 244 4.30 -5.90 -10.02
N ILE A 245 3.68 -6.89 -10.67
CA ILE A 245 2.50 -6.68 -11.49
C ILE A 245 1.25 -6.64 -10.61
N PHE A 246 0.28 -5.86 -11.04
CA PHE A 246 -1.03 -5.84 -10.42
C PHE A 246 -2.15 -5.97 -11.46
N LEU A 247 -3.31 -6.42 -10.97
CA LEU A 247 -4.58 -6.44 -11.70
C LEU A 247 -5.65 -5.86 -10.78
N ASN A 248 -6.43 -4.90 -11.28
CA ASN A 248 -7.53 -4.27 -10.57
C ASN A 248 -8.81 -4.36 -11.39
N GLY A 249 -9.91 -4.71 -10.74
CA GLY A 249 -11.25 -4.59 -11.27
C GLY A 249 -12.05 -3.60 -10.45
N TYR A 250 -12.80 -2.71 -11.09
CA TYR A 250 -13.57 -1.69 -10.40
C TYR A 250 -14.93 -1.46 -11.03
N PHE A 251 -15.80 -0.85 -10.26
CA PHE A 251 -17.10 -0.40 -10.70
C PHE A 251 -17.30 1.08 -10.33
N ASN A 252 -17.66 1.87 -11.31
CA ASN A 252 -17.99 3.29 -11.19
C ASN A 252 -19.52 3.46 -11.20
N PHE A 253 -20.06 4.16 -10.20
CA PHE A 253 -21.51 4.42 -10.00
C PHE A 253 -21.90 5.81 -10.45
#